data_ae5e143c7ef24921ab3ece10afafe54a
#
_entry.id   ae5e143c7ef24921ab3ece10afafe54a
#
_cell.length_a   1.000
_cell.length_b   1.000
_cell.length_c   1.000
_cell.angle_alpha   90.00
_cell.angle_beta   90.00
_cell.angle_gamma   90.00
#
_symmetry.space_group_name_H-M   'P 1'
#
loop_
_entity.id
_entity.type
_entity.pdbx_description
1 polymer ?
#
loop_
_entity_poly.entity_id
_entity_poly.type
_entity_poly.pdbx_seq_one_letter_code
_entity_poly.pdbx_strand_id
1 'polypeptide(L)'
;MVYASFWKRFVATFIDWTIFAFLSGSLSYLVTGTSVGNDAFHYVNTGLFGLFYWIYSAALESSPKRGTLGKQLMKIQVCGMEGERINFPKATLRYFVRLLSFFLAGFGCVMVFFTIKRQGMHDQVANTIVIDTNNSGL
;
A
#
# COMPACT_ATOMS: atom_id res chain seq x y z
N MET A 1 21.09 -2.49 6.39
CA MET A 1 19.69 -2.07 6.23
C MET A 1 18.83 -2.71 7.31
N VAL A 2 17.99 -1.94 7.97
CA VAL A 2 17.04 -2.47 8.95
C VAL A 2 15.67 -2.62 8.30
N TYR A 3 15.13 -3.83 8.32
CA TYR A 3 13.82 -4.11 7.71
C TYR A 3 12.68 -3.59 8.58
N ALA A 4 11.67 -2.97 7.95
CA ALA A 4 10.50 -2.45 8.64
C ALA A 4 9.69 -3.58 9.29
N SER A 5 9.25 -3.37 10.53
CA SER A 5 8.39 -4.32 11.23
C SER A 5 7.01 -4.39 10.58
N PHE A 6 6.32 -5.52 10.79
CA PHE A 6 4.94 -5.70 10.34
C PHE A 6 4.02 -4.58 10.85
N TRP A 7 4.13 -4.24 12.12
CA TRP A 7 3.27 -3.22 12.74
C TRP A 7 3.41 -1.84 12.11
N LYS A 8 4.63 -1.42 11.77
CA LYS A 8 4.84 -0.14 11.05
C LYS A 8 4.16 -0.14 9.68
N ARG A 9 4.25 -1.25 8.96
CA ARG A 9 3.59 -1.41 7.65
C ARG A 9 2.07 -1.42 7.78
N PHE A 10 1.55 -2.12 8.80
CA PHE A 10 0.12 -2.19 9.08
C PHE A 10 -0.45 -0.81 9.40
N VAL A 11 0.16 -0.09 10.33
CA VAL A 11 -0.28 1.27 10.70
C VAL A 11 -0.19 2.22 9.51
N ALA A 12 0.89 2.17 8.72
CA ALA A 12 1.03 2.97 7.52
C ALA A 12 -0.10 2.72 6.52
N THR A 13 -0.42 1.46 6.26
CA THR A 13 -1.52 1.09 5.37
C THR A 13 -2.88 1.52 5.92
N PHE A 14 -3.09 1.39 7.22
CA PHE A 14 -4.32 1.81 7.88
C PHE A 14 -4.55 3.33 7.76
N ILE A 15 -3.50 4.13 7.93
CA ILE A 15 -3.55 5.59 7.72
C ILE A 15 -3.95 5.91 6.28
N ASP A 16 -3.29 5.29 5.30
CA ASP A 16 -3.60 5.51 3.89
C ASP A 16 -5.05 5.12 3.56
N TRP A 17 -5.51 3.98 4.04
CA TRP A 17 -6.88 3.51 3.80
C TRP A 17 -7.93 4.43 4.42
N THR A 18 -7.68 4.95 5.61
CA THR A 18 -8.59 5.90 6.28
C THR A 18 -8.74 7.18 5.47
N ILE A 19 -7.63 7.73 4.97
CA ILE A 19 -7.66 8.93 4.13
C ILE A 19 -8.45 8.66 2.84
N PHE A 20 -8.16 7.55 2.16
CA PHE A 20 -8.82 7.22 0.89
C PHE A 20 -10.27 6.81 1.05
N ALA A 21 -10.65 6.13 2.12
CA ALA A 21 -12.04 5.81 2.42
C ALA A 21 -12.88 7.08 2.58
N PHE A 22 -12.33 8.07 3.27
CA PHE A 22 -13.00 9.37 3.43
C PHE A 22 -13.14 10.13 2.10
N LEU A 23 -12.06 10.22 1.33
CA LEU A 23 -12.05 10.92 0.04
C LEU A 23 -12.98 10.24 -0.98
N SER A 24 -12.89 8.92 -1.12
CA SER A 24 -13.73 8.17 -2.08
C SER A 24 -15.18 8.20 -1.69
N GLY A 25 -15.50 8.10 -0.41
CA GLY A 25 -16.87 8.20 0.09
C GLY A 25 -17.49 9.57 -0.16
N SER A 26 -16.73 10.64 0.08
CA SER A 26 -17.19 12.01 -0.22
C SER A 26 -17.43 12.21 -1.71
N LEU A 27 -16.51 11.75 -2.56
CA LEU A 27 -16.66 11.86 -4.01
C LEU A 27 -17.81 11.00 -4.53
N SER A 28 -18.00 9.80 -4.00
CA SER A 28 -19.11 8.92 -4.38
C SER A 28 -20.44 9.53 -4.05
N TYR A 29 -20.56 10.18 -2.89
CA TYR A 29 -21.76 10.92 -2.51
C TYR A 29 -22.05 12.07 -3.49
N LEU A 30 -21.04 12.83 -3.89
CA LEU A 30 -21.20 13.91 -4.87
C LEU A 30 -21.64 13.40 -6.26
N VAL A 31 -21.14 12.24 -6.68
CA VAL A 31 -21.45 11.66 -7.99
C VAL A 31 -22.82 11.01 -8.03
N THR A 32 -23.18 10.27 -7.01
CA THR A 32 -24.43 9.48 -6.97
C THR A 32 -25.60 10.20 -6.33
N GLY A 33 -25.36 11.25 -5.54
CA GLY A 33 -26.38 11.93 -4.75
C GLY A 33 -26.97 11.06 -3.65
N THR A 34 -26.40 9.89 -3.38
CA THR A 34 -26.91 8.92 -2.40
C THR A 34 -25.86 8.60 -1.34
N SER A 35 -26.31 8.08 -0.20
CA SER A 35 -25.44 7.74 0.93
C SER A 35 -25.16 6.24 1.01
N VAL A 36 -24.35 5.88 1.99
CA VAL A 36 -24.05 4.48 2.36
C VAL A 36 -25.35 3.69 2.54
N GLY A 37 -25.45 2.53 1.89
CA GLY A 37 -26.67 1.70 1.87
C GLY A 37 -27.33 1.63 0.50
N ASN A 38 -26.87 2.42 -0.47
CA ASN A 38 -27.33 2.35 -1.85
C ASN A 38 -26.29 1.62 -2.72
N ASP A 39 -26.74 0.70 -3.58
CA ASP A 39 -25.86 -0.09 -4.43
C ASP A 39 -25.01 0.77 -5.38
N ALA A 40 -25.61 1.82 -5.96
CA ALA A 40 -24.88 2.74 -6.83
C ALA A 40 -23.72 3.42 -6.11
N PHE A 41 -23.95 3.84 -4.85
CA PHE A 41 -22.88 4.39 -4.01
C PHE A 41 -21.75 3.38 -3.80
N HIS A 42 -22.09 2.13 -3.46
CA HIS A 42 -21.09 1.09 -3.21
C HIS A 42 -20.25 0.75 -4.43
N TYR A 43 -20.86 0.62 -5.61
CA TYR A 43 -20.10 0.33 -6.85
C TYR A 43 -19.17 1.48 -7.23
N VAL A 44 -19.66 2.72 -7.19
CA VAL A 44 -18.84 3.90 -7.52
C VAL A 44 -17.73 4.07 -6.49
N ASN A 45 -18.04 3.96 -5.20
CA ASN A 45 -17.05 4.11 -4.13
C ASN A 45 -15.94 3.06 -4.23
N THR A 46 -16.30 1.79 -4.46
CA THR A 46 -15.30 0.71 -4.59
C THR A 46 -14.40 0.92 -5.80
N GLY A 47 -14.98 1.30 -6.93
CA GLY A 47 -14.22 1.60 -8.15
C GLY A 47 -13.27 2.78 -7.99
N LEU A 48 -13.75 3.88 -7.44
CA LEU A 48 -12.95 5.08 -7.18
C LEU A 48 -11.83 4.80 -6.16
N PHE A 49 -12.16 4.13 -5.06
CA PHE A 49 -11.17 3.74 -4.05
C PHE A 49 -10.06 2.90 -4.68
N GLY A 50 -10.41 1.82 -5.40
CA GLY A 50 -9.45 0.92 -6.02
C GLY A 50 -8.54 1.63 -7.02
N LEU A 51 -9.13 2.40 -7.95
CA LEU A 51 -8.41 3.09 -9.01
C LEU A 51 -7.47 4.19 -8.45
N PHE A 52 -8.00 5.08 -7.63
CA PHE A 52 -7.20 6.18 -7.09
C PHE A 52 -6.15 5.70 -6.10
N TYR A 53 -6.47 4.70 -5.29
CA TYR A 53 -5.52 4.13 -4.35
C TYR A 53 -4.37 3.41 -5.07
N TRP A 54 -4.65 2.70 -6.18
CA TRP A 54 -3.62 2.11 -7.02
C TRP A 54 -2.67 3.17 -7.59
N ILE A 55 -3.21 4.19 -8.28
CA ILE A 55 -2.39 5.25 -8.89
C ILE A 55 -1.55 5.96 -7.83
N TYR A 56 -2.17 6.34 -6.72
CA TYR A 56 -1.51 6.98 -5.60
C TYR A 56 -0.37 6.14 -5.01
N SER A 57 -0.65 4.88 -4.71
CA SER A 57 0.33 3.95 -4.13
C SER A 57 1.50 3.71 -5.08
N ALA A 58 1.21 3.38 -6.35
CA ALA A 58 2.25 3.12 -7.34
C ALA A 58 3.10 4.35 -7.65
N ALA A 59 2.47 5.53 -7.79
CA ALA A 59 3.18 6.77 -8.06
C ALA A 59 4.10 7.18 -6.90
N LEU A 60 3.63 7.12 -5.66
CA LEU A 60 4.43 7.51 -4.49
C LEU A 60 5.51 6.50 -4.13
N GLU A 61 5.26 5.21 -4.28
CA GLU A 61 6.28 4.18 -4.06
C GLU A 61 7.40 4.23 -5.11
N SER A 62 7.08 4.61 -6.35
CA SER A 62 8.08 4.82 -7.41
C SER A 62 8.71 6.22 -7.41
N SER A 63 8.24 7.13 -6.59
CA SER A 63 8.75 8.50 -6.44
C SER A 63 10.07 8.53 -5.63
N PRO A 64 10.80 9.68 -5.61
CA PRO A 64 11.95 9.87 -4.73
C PRO A 64 11.66 9.64 -3.24
N LYS A 65 10.39 9.83 -2.82
CA LYS A 65 9.94 9.60 -1.44
C LYS A 65 9.82 8.12 -1.07
N ARG A 66 9.76 7.23 -2.07
CA ARG A 66 9.75 5.76 -1.91
C ARG A 66 8.68 5.20 -0.99
N GLY A 67 7.55 5.90 -0.86
CA GLY A 67 6.47 5.43 -0.01
C GLY A 67 5.26 6.34 0.00
N THR A 68 4.10 5.76 0.28
CA THR A 68 2.84 6.49 0.49
C THR A 68 2.91 7.42 1.70
N LEU A 69 1.93 8.31 1.86
CA LEU A 69 1.90 9.23 3.00
C LEU A 69 1.97 8.50 4.34
N GLY A 70 1.21 7.42 4.51
CA GLY A 70 1.25 6.60 5.72
C GLY A 70 2.64 6.01 5.97
N LYS A 71 3.32 5.53 4.92
CA LYS A 71 4.69 5.01 5.02
C LYS A 71 5.70 6.10 5.36
N GLN A 72 5.55 7.29 4.78
CA GLN A 72 6.42 8.43 5.11
C GLN A 72 6.26 8.85 6.57
N LEU A 73 5.02 8.89 7.09
CA LEU A 73 4.76 9.18 8.51
C LEU A 73 5.38 8.14 9.44
N MET A 74 5.34 6.87 9.06
CA MET A 74 5.97 5.79 9.81
C MET A 74 7.47 5.65 9.57
N LYS A 75 8.06 6.54 8.74
CA LYS A 75 9.48 6.57 8.37
C LYS A 75 9.97 5.23 7.83
N ILE A 76 9.18 4.64 6.94
CA ILE A 76 9.54 3.43 6.20
C ILE A 76 9.51 3.70 4.70
N GLN A 77 10.41 3.06 3.97
CA GLN A 77 10.56 3.23 2.53
C GLN A 77 10.56 1.88 1.80
N VAL A 78 10.03 1.90 0.58
CA VAL A 78 10.04 0.76 -0.33
C VAL A 78 11.22 0.89 -1.28
N CYS A 79 12.05 -0.14 -1.32
CA CYS A 79 13.24 -0.19 -2.18
C CYS A 79 13.31 -1.53 -2.91
N GLY A 80 14.13 -1.59 -3.96
CA GLY A 80 14.57 -2.86 -4.53
C GLY A 80 15.53 -3.61 -3.58
N MET A 81 15.95 -4.78 -3.99
CA MET A 81 16.77 -5.67 -3.15
C MET A 81 18.14 -5.07 -2.77
N GLU A 82 18.67 -4.17 -3.58
CA GLU A 82 19.95 -3.48 -3.36
C GLU A 82 19.77 -2.08 -2.76
N GLY A 83 18.53 -1.72 -2.37
CA GLY A 83 18.21 -0.40 -1.82
C GLY A 83 17.90 0.66 -2.88
N GLU A 84 17.83 0.28 -4.16
CA GLU A 84 17.50 1.17 -5.26
C GLU A 84 16.02 1.57 -5.26
N ARG A 85 15.70 2.67 -5.94
CA ARG A 85 14.32 3.12 -6.14
C ARG A 85 13.60 2.18 -7.10
N ILE A 86 12.38 1.78 -6.73
CA ILE A 86 11.53 0.98 -7.63
C ILE A 86 10.89 1.85 -8.70
N ASN A 87 10.61 1.26 -9.85
CA ASN A 87 9.86 1.91 -10.93
C ASN A 87 8.36 1.70 -10.79
N PHE A 88 7.57 2.45 -11.58
CA PHE A 88 6.11 2.35 -11.56
C PHE A 88 5.56 0.95 -11.88
N PRO A 89 6.06 0.19 -12.88
CA PRO A 89 5.62 -1.17 -13.13
C PRO A 89 5.84 -2.12 -11.93
N LYS A 90 6.96 -2.04 -11.23
CA LYS A 90 7.22 -2.82 -10.01
C LYS A 90 6.24 -2.45 -8.89
N ALA A 91 5.99 -1.17 -8.70
CA ALA A 91 5.02 -0.69 -7.70
C ALA A 91 3.60 -1.16 -8.03
N THR A 92 3.20 -1.13 -9.30
CA THR A 92 1.92 -1.66 -9.78
C THR A 92 1.81 -3.16 -9.54
N LEU A 93 2.84 -3.93 -9.86
CA LEU A 93 2.88 -5.38 -9.59
C LEU A 93 2.68 -5.67 -8.10
N ARG A 94 3.35 -4.94 -7.22
CA ARG A 94 3.19 -5.05 -5.77
C ARG A 94 1.73 -4.81 -5.34
N TYR A 95 1.10 -3.81 -5.92
CA TYR A 95 -0.29 -3.47 -5.60
C TYR A 95 -1.24 -4.62 -5.97
N PHE A 96 -1.16 -5.14 -7.19
CA PHE A 96 -2.02 -6.23 -7.64
C PHE A 96 -1.77 -7.56 -6.90
N VAL A 97 -0.52 -7.90 -6.63
CA VAL A 97 -0.21 -9.09 -5.82
C VAL A 97 -0.71 -8.94 -4.39
N ARG A 98 -0.69 -7.73 -3.83
CA ARG A 98 -1.27 -7.45 -2.52
C ARG A 98 -2.79 -7.67 -2.51
N LEU A 99 -3.50 -7.18 -3.54
CA LEU A 99 -4.93 -7.45 -3.69
C LEU A 99 -5.21 -8.95 -3.76
N LEU A 100 -4.45 -9.68 -4.57
CA LEU A 100 -4.58 -11.14 -4.66
C LEU A 100 -4.34 -11.82 -3.30
N SER A 101 -3.36 -11.35 -2.54
CA SER A 101 -3.06 -11.86 -1.20
C SER A 101 -4.22 -11.65 -0.22
N PHE A 102 -4.95 -10.54 -0.33
CA PHE A 102 -6.16 -10.32 0.45
C PHE A 102 -7.28 -11.30 0.08
N PHE A 103 -7.47 -11.57 -1.20
CA PHE A 103 -8.44 -12.57 -1.67
C PHE A 103 -8.11 -14.00 -1.20
N LEU A 104 -6.83 -14.32 -1.04
CA LEU A 104 -6.33 -15.59 -0.51
C LEU A 104 -6.29 -15.58 1.04
N ALA A 105 -7.24 -14.93 1.70
CA ALA A 105 -7.42 -14.86 3.15
C ALA A 105 -6.23 -14.24 3.92
N GLY A 106 -5.50 -13.32 3.28
CA GLY A 106 -4.42 -12.57 3.94
C GLY A 106 -3.11 -13.33 4.16
N PHE A 107 -3.01 -14.60 3.72
CA PHE A 107 -1.81 -15.43 3.90
C PHE A 107 -0.52 -14.75 3.40
N GLY A 108 -0.61 -14.05 2.26
CA GLY A 108 0.54 -13.36 1.70
C GLY A 108 1.08 -12.21 2.56
N CYS A 109 0.23 -11.57 3.35
CA CYS A 109 0.64 -10.51 4.28
C CYS A 109 1.26 -11.08 5.56
N VAL A 110 0.78 -12.21 6.04
CA VAL A 110 1.30 -12.90 7.24
C VAL A 110 2.72 -13.42 7.02
N MET A 111 3.13 -13.70 5.80
CA MET A 111 4.50 -14.12 5.47
C MET A 111 5.59 -13.16 5.96
N VAL A 112 5.26 -11.88 6.21
CA VAL A 112 6.21 -10.91 6.79
C VAL A 112 6.79 -11.36 8.12
N PHE A 113 6.04 -12.15 8.91
CA PHE A 113 6.51 -12.68 10.18
C PHE A 113 7.51 -13.83 10.03
N PHE A 114 7.41 -14.57 8.94
CA PHE A 114 8.17 -15.82 8.73
C PHE A 114 9.38 -15.65 7.82
N THR A 115 9.55 -14.49 7.18
CA THR A 115 10.68 -14.25 6.28
C THR A 115 11.79 -13.45 6.97
N ILE A 116 13.06 -13.81 6.72
CA ILE A 116 14.23 -13.14 7.28
C ILE A 116 14.25 -11.65 6.91
N LYS A 117 13.87 -11.31 5.69
CA LYS A 117 13.81 -9.93 5.18
C LYS A 117 12.48 -9.24 5.49
N ARG A 118 11.62 -9.87 6.30
CA ARG A 118 10.26 -9.36 6.62
C ARG A 118 9.47 -8.95 5.40
N GLN A 119 9.52 -9.76 4.35
CA GLN A 119 8.83 -9.56 3.08
C GLN A 119 7.47 -10.24 3.08
N GLY A 120 6.43 -9.53 2.65
CA GLY A 120 5.16 -10.14 2.27
C GLY A 120 5.26 -10.79 0.87
N MET A 121 4.25 -11.55 0.48
CA MET A 121 4.22 -12.20 -0.84
C MET A 121 4.37 -11.19 -1.98
N HIS A 122 3.72 -10.04 -1.88
CA HIS A 122 3.81 -8.96 -2.87
C HIS A 122 5.22 -8.34 -2.97
N ASP A 123 5.96 -8.31 -1.86
CA ASP A 123 7.34 -7.82 -1.85
C ASP A 123 8.27 -8.84 -2.51
N GLN A 124 8.07 -10.13 -2.26
CA GLN A 124 8.88 -11.21 -2.86
C GLN A 124 8.69 -11.30 -4.38
N VAL A 125 7.44 -11.27 -4.84
CA VAL A 125 7.12 -11.32 -6.29
C VAL A 125 7.72 -10.13 -7.04
N ALA A 126 7.72 -8.94 -6.45
CA ALA A 126 8.27 -7.74 -7.06
C ALA A 126 9.78 -7.54 -6.79
N ASN A 127 10.43 -8.46 -6.06
CA ASN A 127 11.84 -8.31 -5.63
C ASN A 127 12.09 -6.97 -4.94
N THR A 128 11.31 -6.69 -3.91
CA THR A 128 11.39 -5.44 -3.14
C THR A 128 11.50 -5.72 -1.65
N ILE A 129 12.00 -4.74 -0.92
CA ILE A 129 12.08 -4.73 0.54
C ILE A 129 11.51 -3.44 1.08
N VAL A 130 11.08 -3.46 2.33
CA VAL A 130 10.68 -2.24 3.05
C VAL A 130 11.66 -2.02 4.21
N ILE A 131 12.33 -0.90 4.20
CA ILE A 131 13.34 -0.52 5.18
C ILE A 131 12.82 0.52 6.15
N ASP A 132 13.35 0.49 7.37
CA ASP A 132 13.09 1.48 8.41
C ASP A 132 14.17 2.55 8.38
N THR A 133 13.80 3.77 7.98
CA THR A 133 14.74 4.87 7.85
C THR A 133 15.21 5.46 9.19
N ASN A 134 14.45 5.23 10.28
CA ASN A 134 14.88 5.67 11.60
C ASN A 134 16.12 4.94 12.12
N ASN A 135 16.27 3.67 11.74
CA ASN A 135 17.32 2.79 12.26
C ASN A 135 18.41 2.46 11.23
N SER A 136 18.30 2.98 10.01
CA SER A 136 19.22 2.66 8.92
C SER A 136 20.37 3.68 8.73
N GLY A 137 20.39 4.73 9.54
CA GLY A 137 21.48 5.74 9.47
C GLY A 137 21.54 6.54 8.17
N LEU A 138 20.44 6.55 7.42
CA LEU A 138 20.30 7.30 6.17
C LEU A 138 19.54 8.60 6.41
#